data_af72824ed5d99683a56007c5e0464a50
#
_entry.id   af72824ed5d99683a56007c5e0464a50
#
_cell.length_a   1.000
_cell.length_b   1.000
_cell.length_c   1.000
_cell.angle_alpha   90.00
_cell.angle_beta   90.00
_cell.angle_gamma   90.00
#
_symmetry.space_group_name_H-M   'P 1'
#
loop_
_entity.id
_entity.type
_entity.pdbx_description
1 polymer ?
#
loop_
_entity_poly.entity_id
_entity_poly.type
_entity_poly.pdbx_seq_one_letter_code
_entity_poly.pdbx_strand_id
1 'polypeptide(L)'
;SDPMRYSMEQSADDLALLLSILAPGPVNLLGYSMGGRLALYFAITYPRQVRRLMLESASPGLADAAARQERVRSDERLADQIEAQGIAAFVEGWEKLPLFASQQTLPTSTQTQLHTQRLRNRPQGLANSLRGMGTGAQPAVWDQLSTLSMPTLLLAGALDPKFKTIATQMAARLPNAT
;
A
#
# COMPACT_ATOMS: atom_id res chain seq x y z
N SER A 1 -2.96 -20.59 -4.17
CA SER A 1 -4.06 -19.64 -3.93
C SER A 1 -4.21 -18.71 -5.13
N ASP A 2 -5.44 -18.31 -5.42
CA ASP A 2 -5.77 -17.44 -6.56
C ASP A 2 -5.27 -16.01 -6.30
N PRO A 3 -4.41 -15.41 -7.18
CA PRO A 3 -3.97 -14.03 -7.06
C PRO A 3 -5.11 -12.99 -7.05
N MET A 4 -6.24 -13.28 -7.70
CA MET A 4 -7.41 -12.40 -7.72
C MET A 4 -7.98 -12.12 -6.32
N ARG A 5 -7.81 -13.06 -5.37
CA ARG A 5 -8.17 -12.85 -3.96
C ARG A 5 -7.32 -11.79 -3.26
N TYR A 6 -6.21 -11.39 -3.89
CA TYR A 6 -5.30 -10.36 -3.39
C TYR A 6 -5.44 -9.03 -4.16
N SER A 7 -6.46 -8.91 -5.02
CA SER A 7 -6.70 -7.65 -5.72
C SER A 7 -7.10 -6.52 -4.76
N MET A 8 -6.95 -5.28 -5.20
CA MET A 8 -7.33 -4.11 -4.41
C MET A 8 -8.83 -4.11 -4.11
N GLU A 9 -9.64 -4.50 -5.10
CA GLU A 9 -11.09 -4.61 -5.02
C GLU A 9 -11.50 -5.65 -3.97
N GLN A 10 -11.00 -6.88 -4.10
CA GLN A 10 -11.36 -7.95 -3.18
C GLN A 10 -10.90 -7.65 -1.75
N SER A 11 -9.72 -7.04 -1.60
CA SER A 11 -9.22 -6.65 -0.29
C SER A 11 -10.06 -5.54 0.35
N ALA A 12 -10.58 -4.62 -0.47
CA ALA A 12 -11.50 -3.58 0.01
C ALA A 12 -12.86 -4.17 0.42
N ASP A 13 -13.39 -5.11 -0.35
CA ASP A 13 -14.65 -5.81 -0.01
C ASP A 13 -14.52 -6.61 1.29
N ASP A 14 -13.43 -7.37 1.44
CA ASP A 14 -13.13 -8.14 2.65
C ASP A 14 -12.99 -7.19 3.88
N LEU A 15 -12.34 -6.03 3.70
CA LEU A 15 -12.24 -5.01 4.75
C LEU A 15 -13.62 -4.40 5.09
N ALA A 16 -14.47 -4.14 4.10
CA ALA A 16 -15.82 -3.62 4.31
C ALA A 16 -16.66 -4.61 5.14
N LEU A 17 -16.59 -5.89 4.81
CA LEU A 17 -17.25 -6.95 5.58
C LEU A 17 -16.70 -7.02 7.01
N LEU A 18 -15.39 -7.00 7.18
CA LEU A 18 -14.76 -7.03 8.51
C LEU A 18 -15.23 -5.84 9.37
N LEU A 19 -15.20 -4.63 8.81
CA LEU A 19 -15.63 -3.43 9.54
C LEU A 19 -17.13 -3.43 9.86
N SER A 20 -17.97 -4.01 9.02
CA SER A 20 -19.42 -4.14 9.31
C SER A 20 -19.68 -5.01 10.54
N ILE A 21 -18.76 -5.93 10.87
CA ILE A 21 -18.86 -6.80 12.04
C ILE A 21 -18.24 -6.14 13.28
N LEU A 22 -17.09 -5.46 13.10
CA LEU A 22 -16.31 -4.96 14.24
C LEU A 22 -16.67 -3.53 14.68
N ALA A 23 -17.25 -2.73 13.81
CA ALA A 23 -17.52 -1.32 14.07
C ALA A 23 -18.95 -0.95 13.69
N PRO A 24 -19.76 -0.44 14.64
CA PRO A 24 -21.18 -0.10 14.38
C PRO A 24 -21.38 1.19 13.56
N GLY A 25 -20.32 1.77 13.02
CA GLY A 25 -20.38 3.02 12.24
C GLY A 25 -19.06 3.39 11.57
N PRO A 26 -18.97 4.60 10.99
CA PRO A 26 -17.77 5.03 10.27
C PRO A 26 -16.53 5.06 11.16
N VAL A 27 -15.39 4.56 10.63
CA VAL A 27 -14.12 4.45 11.34
C VAL A 27 -13.14 5.56 10.96
N ASN A 28 -12.14 5.80 11.81
CA ASN A 28 -10.94 6.51 11.42
C ASN A 28 -9.97 5.48 10.84
N LEU A 29 -9.62 5.65 9.57
CA LEU A 29 -8.80 4.70 8.83
C LEU A 29 -7.40 5.27 8.58
N LEU A 30 -6.37 4.54 9.02
CA LEU A 30 -4.98 4.86 8.74
C LEU A 30 -4.37 3.77 7.88
N GLY A 31 -3.66 4.17 6.84
CA GLY A 31 -2.90 3.26 6.00
C GLY A 31 -1.51 3.78 5.68
N TYR A 32 -0.52 2.90 5.79
CA TYR A 32 0.87 3.16 5.42
C TYR A 32 1.24 2.40 4.15
N SER A 33 1.91 3.06 3.21
CA SER A 33 2.45 2.45 1.98
C SER A 33 1.39 1.63 1.23
N MET A 34 1.53 0.32 1.11
CA MET A 34 0.54 -0.57 0.48
C MET A 34 -0.81 -0.49 1.23
N GLY A 35 -0.81 -0.50 2.56
CA GLY A 35 -2.02 -0.31 3.36
C GLY A 35 -2.67 1.07 3.14
N GLY A 36 -1.86 2.10 2.86
CA GLY A 36 -2.37 3.43 2.49
C GLY A 36 -3.05 3.45 1.11
N ARG A 37 -2.52 2.67 0.16
CA ARG A 37 -3.16 2.49 -1.15
C ARG A 37 -4.52 1.79 -1.03
N LEU A 38 -4.58 0.74 -0.21
CA LEU A 38 -5.84 0.05 0.09
C LEU A 38 -6.81 0.96 0.84
N ALA A 39 -6.35 1.72 1.85
CA ALA A 39 -7.19 2.64 2.61
C ALA A 39 -7.79 3.74 1.72
N LEU A 40 -7.01 4.26 0.78
CA LEU A 40 -7.49 5.24 -0.20
C LEU A 40 -8.55 4.63 -1.13
N TYR A 41 -8.27 3.46 -1.70
CA TYR A 41 -9.21 2.75 -2.56
C TYR A 41 -10.50 2.41 -1.80
N PHE A 42 -10.37 1.93 -0.58
CA PHE A 42 -11.50 1.66 0.32
C PHE A 42 -12.34 2.91 0.57
N ALA A 43 -11.72 4.05 0.87
CA ALA A 43 -12.45 5.29 1.13
C ALA A 43 -13.22 5.78 -0.10
N ILE A 44 -12.71 5.53 -1.31
CA ILE A 44 -13.41 5.84 -2.57
C ILE A 44 -14.62 4.90 -2.78
N THR A 45 -14.42 3.60 -2.53
CA THR A 45 -15.44 2.57 -2.77
C THR A 45 -16.51 2.56 -1.67
N TYR A 46 -16.11 2.78 -0.41
CA TYR A 46 -16.98 2.74 0.78
C TYR A 46 -16.93 4.04 1.60
N PRO A 47 -17.20 5.22 1.02
CA PRO A 47 -17.00 6.52 1.69
C PRO A 47 -17.81 6.67 2.97
N ARG A 48 -18.97 6.01 3.07
CA ARG A 48 -19.83 6.04 4.26
C ARG A 48 -19.26 5.28 5.45
N GLN A 49 -18.27 4.40 5.24
CA GLN A 49 -17.61 3.67 6.32
C GLN A 49 -16.38 4.40 6.87
N VAL A 50 -15.95 5.52 6.25
CA VAL A 50 -14.77 6.26 6.66
C VAL A 50 -15.15 7.63 7.22
N ARG A 51 -14.81 7.87 8.48
CA ARG A 51 -15.00 9.16 9.17
C ARG A 51 -13.83 10.11 8.92
N ARG A 52 -12.63 9.61 8.99
CA ARG A 52 -11.36 10.32 8.70
C ARG A 52 -10.38 9.37 8.03
N LEU A 53 -9.62 9.88 7.10
CA LEU A 53 -8.60 9.12 6.38
C LEU A 53 -7.21 9.65 6.70
N MET A 54 -6.27 8.77 7.00
CA MET A 54 -4.86 9.10 7.22
C MET A 54 -4.01 8.23 6.30
N LEU A 55 -3.23 8.86 5.45
CA LEU A 55 -2.42 8.19 4.42
C LEU A 55 -0.95 8.55 4.62
N GLU A 56 -0.15 7.57 4.95
CA GLU A 56 1.29 7.73 5.09
C GLU A 56 2.01 7.07 3.91
N SER A 57 2.78 7.85 3.16
CA SER A 57 3.57 7.40 2.00
C SER A 57 2.76 6.53 1.03
N ALA A 58 1.54 6.97 0.72
CA ALA A 58 0.60 6.29 -0.18
C ALA A 58 0.46 7.02 -1.51
N SER A 59 -0.02 6.31 -2.53
CA SER A 59 -0.28 6.89 -3.85
C SER A 59 -1.62 6.44 -4.44
N PRO A 60 -2.26 7.27 -5.27
CA PRO A 60 -3.47 6.90 -6.00
C PRO A 60 -3.23 5.95 -7.18
N GLY A 61 -2.04 5.36 -7.28
CA GLY A 61 -1.64 4.50 -8.40
C GLY A 61 -0.89 5.25 -9.50
N LEU A 62 -0.42 4.50 -10.49
CA LEU A 62 0.28 5.03 -11.66
C LEU A 62 -0.73 5.49 -12.72
N ALA A 63 -0.72 6.78 -13.04
CA ALA A 63 -1.63 7.34 -14.06
C ALA A 63 -1.26 6.87 -15.48
N ASP A 64 0.06 6.78 -15.78
CA ASP A 64 0.56 6.39 -17.09
C ASP A 64 0.41 4.88 -17.35
N ALA A 65 -0.17 4.52 -18.50
CA ALA A 65 -0.44 3.13 -18.85
C ALA A 65 0.83 2.32 -19.13
N ALA A 66 1.85 2.93 -19.73
CA ALA A 66 3.10 2.25 -20.03
C ALA A 66 3.88 1.98 -18.74
N ALA A 67 3.90 2.96 -17.80
CA ALA A 67 4.48 2.80 -16.48
C ALA A 67 3.76 1.70 -15.68
N ARG A 68 2.43 1.60 -15.78
CA ARG A 68 1.68 0.50 -15.15
C ARG A 68 2.10 -0.86 -15.69
N GLN A 69 2.15 -1.01 -17.02
CA GLN A 69 2.54 -2.28 -17.65
C GLN A 69 3.96 -2.71 -17.28
N GLU A 70 4.91 -1.76 -17.28
CA GLU A 70 6.28 -2.08 -16.86
C GLU A 70 6.36 -2.46 -15.39
N ARG A 71 5.60 -1.77 -14.55
CA ARG A 71 5.51 -2.13 -13.14
C ARG A 71 4.89 -3.51 -12.92
N VAL A 72 3.83 -3.90 -13.65
CA VAL A 72 3.27 -5.25 -13.60
C VAL A 72 4.31 -6.29 -13.97
N ARG A 73 5.06 -6.08 -15.08
CA ARG A 73 6.13 -7.00 -15.48
C ARG A 73 7.23 -7.11 -14.42
N SER A 74 7.58 -5.99 -13.77
CA SER A 74 8.57 -5.98 -12.69
C SER A 74 8.09 -6.72 -11.44
N ASP A 75 6.84 -6.49 -11.05
CA ASP A 75 6.22 -7.15 -9.90
C ASP A 75 6.07 -8.67 -10.15
N GLU A 76 5.75 -9.08 -11.40
CA GLU A 76 5.68 -10.50 -11.78
C GLU A 76 7.05 -11.18 -11.65
N ARG A 77 8.11 -10.59 -12.21
CA ARG A 77 9.46 -11.13 -12.06
C ARG A 77 9.87 -11.28 -10.59
N LEU A 78 9.53 -10.32 -9.76
CA LEU A 78 9.80 -10.38 -8.32
C LEU A 78 8.98 -11.47 -7.64
N ALA A 79 7.71 -11.63 -8.01
CA ALA A 79 6.85 -12.68 -7.49
C ALA A 79 7.39 -14.07 -7.83
N ASP A 80 7.82 -14.29 -9.08
CA ASP A 80 8.44 -15.55 -9.52
C ASP A 80 9.74 -15.84 -8.74
N GLN A 81 10.56 -14.82 -8.50
CA GLN A 81 11.78 -14.96 -7.70
C GLN A 81 11.48 -15.35 -6.25
N ILE A 82 10.45 -14.74 -5.64
CA ILE A 82 10.04 -15.08 -4.28
C ILE A 82 9.54 -16.52 -4.19
N GLU A 83 8.77 -16.98 -5.17
CA GLU A 83 8.28 -18.36 -5.22
C GLU A 83 9.40 -19.37 -5.45
N ALA A 84 10.38 -19.03 -6.29
CA ALA A 84 11.49 -19.91 -6.60
C ALA A 84 12.57 -19.97 -5.50
N GLN A 85 12.90 -18.84 -4.87
CA GLN A 85 14.02 -18.71 -3.94
C GLN A 85 13.58 -18.70 -2.46
N GLY A 86 12.29 -18.49 -2.19
CA GLY A 86 11.73 -18.45 -0.86
C GLY A 86 11.91 -17.11 -0.14
N ILE A 87 11.31 -17.05 1.06
CA ILE A 87 11.19 -15.81 1.83
C ILE A 87 12.54 -15.29 2.35
N ALA A 88 13.46 -16.19 2.72
CA ALA A 88 14.74 -15.79 3.30
C ALA A 88 15.61 -15.01 2.28
N ALA A 89 15.74 -15.53 1.08
CA ALA A 89 16.48 -14.87 0.00
C ALA A 89 15.84 -13.51 -0.38
N PHE A 90 14.52 -13.47 -0.44
CA PHE A 90 13.79 -12.22 -0.66
C PHE A 90 14.09 -11.18 0.43
N VAL A 91 13.95 -11.55 1.70
CA VAL A 91 14.14 -10.63 2.84
C VAL A 91 15.57 -10.09 2.87
N GLU A 92 16.56 -10.95 2.62
CA GLU A 92 17.97 -10.54 2.57
C GLU A 92 18.24 -9.49 1.47
N GLY A 93 17.67 -9.66 0.29
CA GLY A 93 17.78 -8.69 -0.80
C GLY A 93 16.97 -7.41 -0.53
N TRP A 94 15.76 -7.56 0.02
CA TRP A 94 14.84 -6.48 0.30
C TRP A 94 15.40 -5.48 1.32
N GLU A 95 16.00 -5.97 2.39
CA GLU A 95 16.56 -5.13 3.47
C GLU A 95 17.77 -4.29 3.04
N LYS A 96 18.43 -4.68 1.95
CA LYS A 96 19.57 -3.94 1.37
C LYS A 96 19.14 -2.78 0.46
N LEU A 97 17.84 -2.67 0.15
CA LEU A 97 17.36 -1.59 -0.73
C LEU A 97 17.57 -0.21 -0.07
N PRO A 98 17.94 0.81 -0.86
CA PRO A 98 18.13 2.19 -0.36
C PRO A 98 16.92 2.74 0.39
N LEU A 99 15.72 2.28 0.05
CA LEU A 99 14.46 2.62 0.73
C LEU A 99 14.52 2.34 2.25
N PHE A 100 15.31 1.37 2.68
CA PHE A 100 15.44 0.97 4.09
C PHE A 100 16.75 1.40 4.74
N ALA A 101 17.53 2.27 4.11
CA ALA A 101 18.81 2.74 4.64
C ALA A 101 18.70 3.33 6.05
N SER A 102 17.62 4.07 6.34
CA SER A 102 17.36 4.62 7.68
C SER A 102 17.12 3.54 8.74
N GLN A 103 16.71 2.34 8.36
CA GLN A 103 16.51 1.24 9.32
C GLN A 103 17.83 0.65 9.81
N GLN A 104 18.92 0.85 9.07
CA GLN A 104 20.26 0.39 9.46
C GLN A 104 20.81 1.17 10.68
N THR A 105 20.26 2.34 10.97
CA THR A 105 20.64 3.15 12.15
C THR A 105 19.80 2.85 13.39
N LEU A 106 18.81 1.97 13.28
CA LEU A 106 17.97 1.57 14.41
C LEU A 106 18.75 0.66 15.38
N PRO A 107 18.33 0.57 16.66
CA PRO A 107 18.90 -0.38 17.59
C PRO A 107 18.85 -1.82 17.05
N THR A 108 19.88 -2.61 17.32
CA THR A 108 20.00 -3.99 16.83
C THR A 108 18.78 -4.86 17.16
N SER A 109 18.20 -4.66 18.36
CA SER A 109 16.97 -5.38 18.77
C SER A 109 15.80 -5.07 17.82
N THR A 110 15.64 -3.81 17.41
CA THR A 110 14.59 -3.39 16.47
C THR A 110 14.86 -3.97 15.08
N GLN A 111 16.11 -3.94 14.61
CA GLN A 111 16.47 -4.55 13.32
C GLN A 111 16.15 -6.05 13.31
N THR A 112 16.53 -6.76 14.38
CA THR A 112 16.24 -8.20 14.53
C THR A 112 14.74 -8.47 14.57
N GLN A 113 13.96 -7.63 15.24
CA GLN A 113 12.50 -7.76 15.28
C GLN A 113 11.88 -7.57 13.89
N LEU A 114 12.29 -6.54 13.14
CA LEU A 114 11.83 -6.30 11.78
C LEU A 114 12.19 -7.47 10.84
N HIS A 115 13.43 -7.94 10.91
CA HIS A 115 13.88 -9.11 10.14
C HIS A 115 13.04 -10.35 10.44
N THR A 116 12.86 -10.68 11.71
CA THR A 116 12.05 -11.82 12.15
C THR A 116 10.60 -11.70 11.68
N GLN A 117 10.02 -10.49 11.74
CA GLN A 117 8.66 -10.25 11.27
C GLN A 117 8.53 -10.48 9.76
N ARG A 118 9.50 -10.04 8.96
CA ARG A 118 9.53 -10.24 7.51
C ARG A 118 9.60 -11.71 7.14
N LEU A 119 10.43 -12.48 7.85
CA LEU A 119 10.58 -13.93 7.64
C LEU A 119 9.30 -14.74 7.93
N ARG A 120 8.34 -14.19 8.68
CA ARG A 120 7.03 -14.84 8.93
C ARG A 120 6.09 -14.81 7.74
N ASN A 121 6.39 -14.01 6.70
CA ASN A 121 5.57 -13.98 5.51
C ASN A 121 5.67 -15.31 4.73
N ARG A 122 4.56 -15.67 4.07
CA ARG A 122 4.51 -16.82 3.17
C ARG A 122 4.91 -16.38 1.76
N PRO A 123 5.83 -17.07 1.08
CA PRO A 123 6.25 -16.73 -0.29
C PRO A 123 5.06 -16.55 -1.23
N GLN A 124 4.13 -17.50 -1.23
CA GLN A 124 2.92 -17.45 -2.07
C GLN A 124 2.03 -16.23 -1.76
N GLY A 125 1.89 -15.86 -0.48
CA GLY A 125 1.10 -14.69 -0.10
C GLY A 125 1.72 -13.38 -0.58
N LEU A 126 3.05 -13.26 -0.47
CA LEU A 126 3.81 -12.10 -0.98
C LEU A 126 3.75 -12.02 -2.51
N ALA A 127 3.98 -13.12 -3.21
CA ALA A 127 3.89 -13.19 -4.66
C ALA A 127 2.49 -12.81 -5.16
N ASN A 128 1.44 -13.36 -4.55
CA ASN A 128 0.07 -13.01 -4.90
C ASN A 128 -0.28 -11.54 -4.60
N SER A 129 0.26 -10.97 -3.51
CA SER A 129 0.08 -9.54 -3.22
C SER A 129 0.75 -8.65 -4.27
N LEU A 130 1.91 -9.03 -4.79
CA LEU A 130 2.56 -8.32 -5.90
C LEU A 130 1.71 -8.38 -7.16
N ARG A 131 1.19 -9.55 -7.51
CA ARG A 131 0.36 -9.77 -8.71
C ARG A 131 -1.01 -9.08 -8.59
N GLY A 132 -1.67 -9.17 -7.43
CA GLY A 132 -3.04 -8.69 -7.23
C GLY A 132 -3.16 -7.22 -6.87
N MET A 133 -2.25 -6.69 -6.02
CA MET A 133 -2.28 -5.30 -5.53
C MET A 133 -0.94 -4.57 -5.64
N GLY A 134 -0.02 -5.06 -6.47
CA GLY A 134 1.19 -4.30 -6.84
C GLY A 134 0.82 -2.93 -7.40
N THR A 135 1.75 -1.97 -7.36
CA THR A 135 1.46 -0.59 -7.80
C THR A 135 1.05 -0.51 -9.28
N GLY A 136 1.46 -1.49 -10.11
CA GLY A 136 1.05 -1.59 -11.50
C GLY A 136 -0.34 -2.21 -11.68
N ALA A 137 -0.70 -3.19 -10.83
CA ALA A 137 -2.01 -3.84 -10.84
C ALA A 137 -3.11 -2.97 -10.21
N GLN A 138 -2.75 -2.12 -9.26
CA GLN A 138 -3.67 -1.20 -8.60
C GLN A 138 -4.38 -0.28 -9.61
N PRO A 139 -5.70 -0.10 -9.51
CA PRO A 139 -6.41 0.95 -10.25
C PRO A 139 -5.85 2.33 -9.96
N ALA A 140 -5.67 3.16 -10.98
CA ALA A 140 -5.32 4.56 -10.81
C ALA A 140 -6.58 5.35 -10.44
N VAL A 141 -6.59 5.99 -9.26
CA VAL A 141 -7.78 6.66 -8.71
C VAL A 141 -7.61 8.18 -8.55
N TRP A 142 -6.69 8.78 -9.32
CA TRP A 142 -6.41 10.20 -9.30
C TRP A 142 -7.65 11.09 -9.54
N ASP A 143 -8.47 10.70 -10.50
CA ASP A 143 -9.66 11.47 -10.91
C ASP A 143 -10.81 11.34 -9.88
N GLN A 144 -10.73 10.37 -8.99
CA GLN A 144 -11.73 10.13 -7.94
C GLN A 144 -11.40 10.83 -6.62
N LEU A 145 -10.20 11.43 -6.48
CA LEU A 145 -9.81 12.10 -5.23
C LEU A 145 -10.75 13.23 -4.84
N SER A 146 -11.29 13.97 -5.81
CA SER A 146 -12.25 15.06 -5.57
C SER A 146 -13.58 14.62 -4.99
N THR A 147 -13.90 13.32 -5.04
CA THR A 147 -15.14 12.77 -4.46
C THR A 147 -15.04 12.51 -2.96
N LEU A 148 -13.82 12.51 -2.39
CA LEU A 148 -13.58 12.23 -0.99
C LEU A 148 -13.89 13.45 -0.11
N SER A 149 -15.03 13.45 0.57
CA SER A 149 -15.46 14.56 1.40
C SER A 149 -14.99 14.49 2.86
N MET A 150 -14.49 13.33 3.32
CA MET A 150 -14.00 13.18 4.69
C MET A 150 -12.67 13.91 4.89
N PRO A 151 -12.39 14.40 6.13
CA PRO A 151 -11.09 14.95 6.46
C PRO A 151 -9.97 13.94 6.19
N THR A 152 -8.97 14.36 5.41
CA THR A 152 -7.86 13.51 4.98
C THR A 152 -6.52 14.12 5.40
N LEU A 153 -5.74 13.36 6.17
CA LEU A 153 -4.37 13.72 6.53
C LEU A 153 -3.39 12.97 5.62
N LEU A 154 -2.48 13.71 4.99
CA LEU A 154 -1.42 13.15 4.16
C LEU A 154 -0.08 13.29 4.87
N LEU A 155 0.63 12.18 5.06
CA LEU A 155 1.94 12.11 5.69
C LEU A 155 2.99 11.57 4.72
N ALA A 156 4.15 12.21 4.68
CA ALA A 156 5.31 11.74 3.93
C ALA A 156 6.59 12.02 4.72
N GLY A 157 7.53 11.11 4.66
CA GLY A 157 8.84 11.27 5.29
C GLY A 157 9.58 12.50 4.72
N ALA A 158 10.24 13.29 5.57
CA ALA A 158 10.97 14.49 5.14
C ALA A 158 12.07 14.18 4.11
N LEU A 159 12.64 12.98 4.17
CA LEU A 159 13.70 12.49 3.29
C LEU A 159 13.17 11.72 2.07
N ASP A 160 11.85 11.68 1.86
CA ASP A 160 11.21 10.99 0.73
C ASP A 160 10.62 11.99 -0.28
N PRO A 161 11.42 12.49 -1.24
CA PRO A 161 10.96 13.47 -2.21
C PRO A 161 9.84 12.95 -3.10
N LYS A 162 9.83 11.64 -3.38
CA LYS A 162 8.80 11.00 -4.20
C LYS A 162 7.43 11.11 -3.54
N PHE A 163 7.30 10.64 -2.29
CA PHE A 163 6.01 10.68 -1.60
C PHE A 163 5.60 12.08 -1.16
N LYS A 164 6.56 13.00 -0.92
CA LYS A 164 6.24 14.42 -0.75
C LYS A 164 5.56 15.00 -1.99
N THR A 165 6.10 14.73 -3.18
CA THR A 165 5.50 15.20 -4.43
C THR A 165 4.11 14.61 -4.64
N ILE A 166 3.95 13.30 -4.42
CA ILE A 166 2.64 12.63 -4.54
C ILE A 166 1.64 13.22 -3.55
N ALA A 167 2.01 13.39 -2.27
CA ALA A 167 1.13 13.97 -1.25
C ALA A 167 0.69 15.39 -1.63
N THR A 168 1.59 16.24 -2.12
CA THR A 168 1.26 17.59 -2.62
C THR A 168 0.26 17.54 -3.78
N GLN A 169 0.46 16.64 -4.73
CA GLN A 169 -0.46 16.46 -5.86
C GLN A 169 -1.84 15.92 -5.42
N MET A 170 -1.87 15.05 -4.41
CA MET A 170 -3.11 14.56 -3.81
C MET A 170 -3.83 15.69 -3.07
N ALA A 171 -3.12 16.45 -2.24
CA ALA A 171 -3.70 17.57 -1.50
C ALA A 171 -4.37 18.60 -2.41
N ALA A 172 -3.79 18.86 -3.59
CA ALA A 172 -4.38 19.76 -4.58
C ALA A 172 -5.70 19.26 -5.20
N ARG A 173 -6.05 17.99 -5.03
CA ARG A 173 -7.25 17.34 -5.59
C ARG A 173 -8.29 16.96 -4.53
N LEU A 174 -7.86 16.76 -3.30
CA LEU A 174 -8.72 16.40 -2.18
C LEU A 174 -9.40 17.65 -1.61
N PRO A 175 -10.73 17.66 -1.41
CA PRO A 175 -11.44 18.84 -0.90
C PRO A 175 -11.05 19.23 0.53
N ASN A 176 -10.72 18.26 1.39
CA ASN A 176 -10.48 18.45 2.83
C ASN A 176 -9.15 17.80 3.26
N ALA A 177 -8.04 18.10 2.55
CA ALA A 177 -6.73 17.56 2.88
C ALA A 177 -5.88 18.52 3.72
N THR A 178 -5.08 17.93 4.59
CA THR A 178 -4.02 18.60 5.36
C THR A 178 -2.72 17.83 5.24
#